data_087f30158b841659965d9726a3a3226f
#
_entry.id   087f30158b841659965d9726a3a3226f
#
_cell.length_a   1.000
_cell.length_b   1.000
_cell.length_c   1.000
_cell.angle_alpha   90.00
_cell.angle_beta   90.00
_cell.angle_gamma   90.00
#
_symmetry.space_group_name_H-M   'P 1'
#
loop_
_entity.id
_entity.type
_entity.pdbx_description
1 polymer ?
#
loop_
_entity_poly.entity_id
_entity_poly.type
_entity_poly.pdbx_seq_one_letter_code
_entity_poly.pdbx_strand_id
1 'polypeptide(L)'
;SKVDTVLISGGRDSGKSFALSCFNPIAAKDYNHRILYTRQTMSSTDNSITEALENRLEMLGYSQHFEVASKIYSVKNGVGKISITGQKTSVGTQTAKLKSLEDFSIFETDEGEELESYENWKKVKRSMRAKDVQTLSIIVFNPPTVDHWLYSQFYEDVPSGYNGIKDNVLYIHSTYLDNGKENMTESNWNEYESLRQDY
;
A
#
# COMPACT_ATOMS: atom_id res chain seq x y z
N SER A 1 19.04 12.26 2.66
CA SER A 1 18.87 10.82 2.93
C SER A 1 17.95 10.21 1.88
N LYS A 2 18.19 8.96 1.54
CA LYS A 2 17.35 8.24 0.56
C LYS A 2 16.08 7.77 1.26
N VAL A 3 14.89 8.09 0.74
CA VAL A 3 13.62 7.58 1.26
C VAL A 3 13.58 6.05 1.18
N ASP A 4 13.24 5.38 2.25
CA ASP A 4 13.06 3.94 2.32
C ASP A 4 11.68 3.52 2.88
N THR A 5 10.94 4.48 3.40
CA THR A 5 9.59 4.28 3.94
C THR A 5 8.64 5.32 3.34
N VAL A 6 7.47 4.89 2.93
CA VAL A 6 6.39 5.76 2.44
C VAL A 6 5.16 5.49 3.30
N LEU A 7 4.59 6.54 3.86
CA LEU A 7 3.38 6.51 4.67
C LEU A 7 2.27 7.25 3.93
N ILE A 8 1.22 6.54 3.56
CA ILE A 8 0.07 7.09 2.84
C ILE A 8 -1.13 7.03 3.78
N SER A 9 -1.47 8.18 4.33
CA SER A 9 -2.58 8.33 5.27
C SER A 9 -3.76 9.09 4.66
N GLY A 10 -4.94 8.83 5.17
CA GLY A 10 -6.15 9.56 4.76
C GLY A 10 -7.41 8.79 5.10
N GLY A 11 -8.54 9.46 5.11
CA GLY A 11 -9.85 8.85 5.34
C GLY A 11 -10.31 7.93 4.20
N ARG A 12 -11.51 7.39 4.35
CA ARG A 12 -12.18 6.70 3.23
C ARG A 12 -12.36 7.66 2.05
N ASP A 13 -12.45 7.11 0.86
CA ASP A 13 -12.64 7.85 -0.39
C ASP A 13 -11.58 8.93 -0.69
N SER A 14 -10.41 8.86 -0.05
CA SER A 14 -9.30 9.78 -0.31
C SER A 14 -8.40 9.38 -1.48
N GLY A 15 -8.75 8.34 -2.25
CA GLY A 15 -8.01 7.91 -3.44
C GLY A 15 -6.76 7.06 -3.17
N LYS A 16 -6.41 6.75 -1.92
CA LYS A 16 -5.18 6.02 -1.56
C LYS A 16 -5.02 4.68 -2.30
N SER A 17 -6.03 3.81 -2.20
CA SER A 17 -5.97 2.48 -2.82
C SER A 17 -5.99 2.56 -4.35
N PHE A 18 -6.67 3.57 -4.91
CA PHE A 18 -6.62 3.85 -6.34
C PHE A 18 -5.20 4.23 -6.78
N ALA A 19 -4.58 5.18 -6.10
CA ALA A 19 -3.22 5.63 -6.41
C ALA A 19 -2.21 4.48 -6.31
N LEU A 20 -2.31 3.64 -5.26
CA LEU A 20 -1.45 2.48 -5.08
C LEU A 20 -1.66 1.43 -6.19
N SER A 21 -2.92 1.16 -6.57
CA SER A 21 -3.23 0.22 -7.65
C SER A 21 -2.74 0.69 -9.03
N CYS A 22 -2.57 2.00 -9.25
CA CYS A 22 -1.92 2.57 -10.43
C CYS A 22 -0.39 2.52 -10.32
N PHE A 23 0.16 2.80 -9.13
CA PHE A 23 1.61 2.80 -8.90
C PHE A 23 2.23 1.42 -9.14
N ASN A 24 1.58 0.35 -8.68
CA ASN A 24 2.12 -1.00 -8.72
C ASN A 24 2.44 -1.52 -10.12
N PRO A 25 1.55 -1.44 -11.12
CA PRO A 25 1.86 -1.81 -12.49
C PRO A 25 3.00 -1.01 -13.10
N ILE A 26 3.04 0.29 -12.84
CA ILE A 26 4.09 1.19 -13.35
C ILE A 26 5.43 0.83 -12.72
N ALA A 27 5.48 0.69 -11.41
CA ALA A 27 6.71 0.31 -10.69
C ALA A 27 7.23 -1.06 -11.12
N ALA A 28 6.35 -2.04 -11.31
CA ALA A 28 6.76 -3.36 -11.76
C ALA A 28 7.25 -3.35 -13.21
N LYS A 29 6.48 -2.76 -14.13
CA LYS A 29 6.77 -2.83 -15.57
C LYS A 29 7.90 -1.89 -16.00
N ASP A 30 7.87 -0.64 -15.58
CA ASP A 30 8.76 0.38 -16.12
C ASP A 30 10.04 0.55 -15.29
N TYR A 31 9.99 0.15 -14.01
CA TYR A 31 11.12 0.25 -13.08
C TYR A 31 11.64 -1.07 -12.53
N ASN A 32 11.12 -2.20 -13.03
CA ASN A 32 11.56 -3.56 -12.66
C ASN A 32 11.43 -3.89 -11.16
N HIS A 33 10.52 -3.22 -10.46
CA HIS A 33 10.27 -3.52 -9.06
C HIS A 33 9.54 -4.86 -8.90
N ARG A 34 9.91 -5.58 -7.85
CA ARG A 34 9.22 -6.78 -7.38
C ARG A 34 8.48 -6.41 -6.10
N ILE A 35 7.16 -6.38 -6.18
CA ILE A 35 6.27 -5.83 -5.18
C ILE A 35 5.58 -6.95 -4.43
N LEU A 36 5.69 -6.94 -3.11
CA LEU A 36 4.91 -7.75 -2.20
C LEU A 36 3.79 -6.88 -1.60
N TYR A 37 2.59 -7.03 -2.15
CA TYR A 37 1.40 -6.37 -1.63
C TYR A 37 0.76 -7.24 -0.56
N THR A 38 0.51 -6.67 0.62
CA THR A 38 -0.04 -7.42 1.74
C THR A 38 -1.20 -6.70 2.41
N ARG A 39 -2.11 -7.50 3.00
CA ARG A 39 -3.07 -7.11 4.05
C ARG A 39 -2.89 -8.02 5.25
N GLN A 40 -3.36 -7.61 6.42
CA GLN A 40 -3.26 -8.43 7.62
C GLN A 40 -4.03 -9.74 7.47
N THR A 41 -5.27 -9.67 7.00
CA THR A 41 -6.10 -10.82 6.69
C THR A 41 -6.49 -10.82 5.22
N MET A 42 -6.36 -11.97 4.58
CA MET A 42 -6.90 -12.22 3.25
C MET A 42 -8.19 -13.01 3.43
N SER A 43 -9.32 -12.31 3.53
CA SER A 43 -10.66 -12.88 3.52
C SER A 43 -11.29 -12.77 2.13
N SER A 44 -12.62 -12.89 2.02
CA SER A 44 -13.38 -12.78 0.77
C SER A 44 -13.18 -11.46 -0.02
N THR A 45 -12.50 -10.46 0.55
CA THR A 45 -12.07 -9.21 -0.11
C THR A 45 -10.92 -9.40 -1.10
N ASP A 46 -10.31 -10.58 -1.17
CA ASP A 46 -9.24 -10.90 -2.11
C ASP A 46 -9.61 -10.61 -3.56
N ASN A 47 -10.86 -10.86 -3.93
CA ASN A 47 -11.34 -10.62 -5.28
C ASN A 47 -11.36 -9.12 -5.62
N SER A 48 -11.66 -8.24 -4.66
CA SER A 48 -11.72 -6.79 -4.88
C SER A 48 -10.34 -6.18 -5.19
N ILE A 49 -9.27 -6.68 -4.55
CA ILE A 49 -7.90 -6.20 -4.82
C ILE A 49 -7.44 -6.65 -6.19
N THR A 50 -7.68 -7.92 -6.51
CA THR A 50 -7.34 -8.51 -7.80
C THR A 50 -8.09 -7.78 -8.93
N GLU A 51 -9.40 -7.60 -8.77
CA GLU A 51 -10.25 -6.87 -9.73
C GLU A 51 -9.77 -5.40 -9.89
N ALA A 52 -9.48 -4.71 -8.78
CA ALA A 52 -8.95 -3.35 -8.84
C ALA A 52 -7.63 -3.27 -9.61
N LEU A 53 -6.72 -4.22 -9.40
CA LEU A 53 -5.44 -4.27 -10.12
C LEU A 53 -5.65 -4.57 -11.61
N GLU A 54 -6.52 -5.52 -11.97
CA GLU A 54 -6.84 -5.84 -13.35
C GLU A 54 -7.45 -4.66 -14.08
N ASN A 55 -8.41 -3.96 -13.46
CA ASN A 55 -8.99 -2.74 -14.02
C ASN A 55 -7.94 -1.64 -14.24
N ARG A 56 -6.91 -1.55 -13.38
CA ARG A 56 -5.81 -0.58 -13.56
C ARG A 56 -4.85 -1.01 -14.67
N LEU A 57 -4.57 -2.29 -14.80
CA LEU A 57 -3.77 -2.80 -15.92
C LEU A 57 -4.45 -2.46 -17.27
N GLU A 58 -5.76 -2.62 -17.34
CA GLU A 58 -6.53 -2.26 -18.54
C GLU A 58 -6.51 -0.74 -18.77
N MET A 59 -6.83 0.06 -17.76
CA MET A 59 -6.83 1.52 -17.84
C MET A 59 -5.48 2.10 -18.29
N LEU A 60 -4.37 1.51 -17.82
CA LEU A 60 -3.01 1.90 -18.17
C LEU A 60 -2.55 1.33 -19.53
N GLY A 61 -3.32 0.48 -20.17
CA GLY A 61 -2.91 -0.23 -21.37
C GLY A 61 -1.80 -1.26 -21.12
N TYR A 62 -1.71 -1.81 -19.92
CA TYR A 62 -0.62 -2.70 -19.50
C TYR A 62 -1.00 -4.19 -19.49
N SER A 63 -2.27 -4.56 -19.68
CA SER A 63 -2.76 -5.94 -19.57
C SER A 63 -1.93 -6.91 -20.42
N GLN A 64 -1.55 -6.53 -21.66
CA GLN A 64 -0.75 -7.38 -22.55
C GLN A 64 0.69 -7.61 -22.06
N HIS A 65 1.19 -6.78 -21.14
CA HIS A 65 2.55 -6.86 -20.60
C HIS A 65 2.70 -7.76 -19.39
N PHE A 66 1.59 -8.26 -18.85
CA PHE A 66 1.61 -9.12 -17.66
C PHE A 66 1.10 -10.52 -17.98
N GLU A 67 1.70 -11.50 -17.32
CA GLU A 67 1.19 -12.86 -17.16
C GLU A 67 0.66 -13.02 -15.75
N VAL A 68 -0.52 -13.60 -15.61
CA VAL A 68 -1.19 -13.77 -14.32
C VAL A 68 -1.27 -15.25 -13.96
N ALA A 69 -0.72 -15.59 -12.82
CA ALA A 69 -0.79 -16.94 -12.27
C ALA A 69 -1.21 -16.85 -10.80
N SER A 70 -2.42 -17.28 -10.47
CA SER A 70 -2.98 -17.10 -9.14
C SER A 70 -3.04 -15.61 -8.75
N LYS A 71 -2.35 -15.21 -7.70
CA LYS A 71 -2.25 -13.81 -7.22
C LYS A 71 -0.89 -13.18 -7.53
N ILE A 72 -0.22 -13.68 -8.56
CA ILE A 72 1.09 -13.18 -9.01
C ILE A 72 0.93 -12.65 -10.43
N TYR A 73 1.26 -11.39 -10.60
CA TYR A 73 1.30 -10.67 -11.87
C TYR A 73 2.76 -10.45 -12.26
N SER A 74 3.24 -11.17 -13.24
CA SER A 74 4.64 -11.14 -13.69
C SER A 74 4.75 -10.36 -15.00
N VAL A 75 5.72 -9.47 -15.11
CA VAL A 75 5.99 -8.73 -16.36
C VAL A 75 6.58 -9.70 -17.39
N LYS A 76 5.95 -9.79 -18.56
CA LYS A 76 6.46 -10.58 -19.69
C LYS A 76 7.80 -10.02 -20.16
N ASN A 77 8.77 -10.88 -20.32
CA ASN A 77 10.13 -10.50 -20.73
C ASN A 77 10.82 -9.49 -19.80
N GLY A 78 10.44 -9.48 -18.52
CA GLY A 78 10.99 -8.61 -17.48
C GLY A 78 11.16 -9.34 -16.15
N VAL A 79 11.69 -8.64 -15.16
CA VAL A 79 11.88 -9.17 -13.79
C VAL A 79 10.85 -8.64 -12.80
N GLY A 80 10.09 -7.61 -13.20
CA GLY A 80 9.08 -7.00 -12.35
C GLY A 80 7.92 -7.93 -12.08
N LYS A 81 7.38 -7.86 -10.88
CA LYS A 81 6.20 -8.64 -10.48
C LYS A 81 5.42 -7.98 -9.34
N ILE A 82 4.14 -8.29 -9.25
CA ILE A 82 3.30 -7.93 -8.12
C ILE A 82 2.75 -9.24 -7.53
N SER A 83 3.02 -9.48 -6.26
CA SER A 83 2.53 -10.67 -5.54
C SER A 83 1.61 -10.23 -4.42
N ILE A 84 0.37 -10.70 -4.41
CA ILE A 84 -0.65 -10.35 -3.44
C ILE A 84 -0.76 -11.47 -2.41
N THR A 85 -0.64 -11.17 -1.11
CA THR A 85 -0.72 -12.17 -0.03
C THR A 85 -1.24 -11.59 1.28
N GLY A 86 -1.86 -12.43 2.12
CA GLY A 86 -2.17 -12.10 3.51
C GLY A 86 -0.96 -12.28 4.43
N GLN A 87 -0.89 -11.48 5.48
CA GLN A 87 0.14 -11.62 6.51
C GLN A 87 -0.22 -12.71 7.54
N LYS A 88 -1.50 -12.91 7.81
CA LYS A 88 -2.02 -13.99 8.66
C LYS A 88 -2.72 -15.06 7.84
N THR A 89 -2.53 -16.30 8.23
CA THR A 89 -3.42 -17.41 7.85
C THR A 89 -4.19 -17.88 9.07
N SER A 90 -5.29 -18.57 8.84
CA SER A 90 -6.14 -19.18 9.88
C SER A 90 -5.42 -20.17 10.84
N VAL A 91 -4.16 -20.47 10.60
CA VAL A 91 -3.32 -21.42 11.35
C VAL A 91 -1.97 -20.80 11.73
N GLY A 92 -1.99 -19.67 12.43
CA GLY A 92 -0.78 -19.08 13.01
C GLY A 92 -0.01 -18.10 12.11
N THR A 93 0.91 -17.35 12.71
CA THR A 93 1.70 -16.30 12.07
C THR A 93 2.58 -16.88 10.98
N GLN A 94 2.34 -16.53 9.72
CA GLN A 94 3.16 -17.00 8.58
C GLN A 94 4.53 -16.31 8.46
N THR A 95 5.32 -16.35 9.50
CA THR A 95 6.75 -16.02 9.37
C THR A 95 7.50 -17.01 8.46
N ALA A 96 6.95 -18.18 8.19
CA ALA A 96 7.61 -19.20 7.37
C ALA A 96 7.52 -18.93 5.85
N LYS A 97 6.45 -18.32 5.34
CA LYS A 97 6.35 -17.95 3.91
C LYS A 97 7.10 -16.67 3.57
N LEU A 98 7.38 -15.83 4.56
CA LEU A 98 8.16 -14.60 4.39
C LEU A 98 9.68 -14.86 4.31
N LYS A 99 10.15 -16.12 4.38
CA LYS A 99 11.57 -16.45 4.29
C LYS A 99 12.18 -16.28 2.90
N SER A 100 11.39 -16.07 1.86
CA SER A 100 11.89 -15.85 0.50
C SER A 100 11.61 -14.43 -0.01
N LEU A 101 11.75 -13.43 0.87
CA LEU A 101 11.57 -12.02 0.53
C LEU A 101 12.81 -11.35 -0.07
N GLU A 102 13.91 -12.09 -0.22
CA GLU A 102 15.18 -11.55 -0.72
C GLU A 102 15.06 -10.92 -2.11
N ASP A 103 14.09 -11.39 -2.89
CA ASP A 103 13.85 -10.90 -4.24
C ASP A 103 12.92 -9.66 -4.31
N PHE A 104 12.19 -9.33 -3.27
CA PHE A 104 11.28 -8.19 -3.31
C PHE A 104 12.00 -6.89 -3.01
N SER A 105 11.63 -5.84 -3.77
CA SER A 105 12.17 -4.49 -3.62
C SER A 105 11.15 -3.53 -2.99
N ILE A 106 9.86 -3.83 -3.10
CA ILE A 106 8.80 -3.06 -2.46
C ILE A 106 7.96 -3.99 -1.58
N PHE A 107 7.76 -3.58 -0.32
CA PHE A 107 6.84 -4.19 0.61
C PHE A 107 5.71 -3.21 0.89
N GLU A 108 4.51 -3.59 0.52
CA GLU A 108 3.31 -2.80 0.73
C GLU A 108 2.39 -3.45 1.75
N THR A 109 1.88 -2.64 2.64
CA THR A 109 0.83 -3.02 3.57
C THR A 109 -0.35 -2.07 3.42
N ASP A 110 -1.45 -2.59 2.95
CA ASP A 110 -2.74 -1.90 2.97
C ASP A 110 -3.47 -2.24 4.28
N GLU A 111 -4.32 -1.30 4.74
CA GLU A 111 -4.95 -1.39 6.08
C GLU A 111 -3.89 -1.47 7.19
N GLY A 112 -2.90 -0.59 7.10
CA GLY A 112 -1.75 -0.57 8.03
C GLY A 112 -2.14 -0.35 9.49
N GLU A 113 -3.32 0.24 9.75
CA GLU A 113 -3.92 0.35 11.08
C GLU A 113 -4.25 -1.01 11.71
N GLU A 114 -4.34 -2.08 10.94
CA GLU A 114 -4.53 -3.44 11.45
C GLU A 114 -3.22 -4.14 11.84
N LEU A 115 -2.06 -3.55 11.51
CA LEU A 115 -0.76 -4.12 11.86
C LEU A 115 -0.54 -4.14 13.38
N GLU A 116 -0.33 -5.31 13.94
CA GLU A 116 -0.24 -5.49 15.40
C GLU A 116 0.97 -4.84 16.04
N SER A 117 2.11 -4.79 15.35
CA SER A 117 3.33 -4.24 15.95
C SER A 117 4.36 -3.74 14.95
N TYR A 118 5.07 -2.68 15.37
CA TYR A 118 6.22 -2.15 14.67
C TYR A 118 7.33 -3.19 14.43
N GLU A 119 7.60 -4.05 15.40
CA GLU A 119 8.65 -5.07 15.28
C GLU A 119 8.32 -6.11 14.19
N ASN A 120 7.06 -6.49 14.02
CA ASN A 120 6.66 -7.41 12.96
C ASN A 120 6.85 -6.77 11.58
N TRP A 121 6.41 -5.53 11.40
CA TRP A 121 6.63 -4.78 10.16
C TRP A 121 8.14 -4.62 9.86
N LYS A 122 8.93 -4.25 10.87
CA LYS A 122 10.37 -4.06 10.73
C LYS A 122 11.12 -5.34 10.36
N LYS A 123 10.69 -6.50 10.85
CA LYS A 123 11.24 -7.80 10.44
C LYS A 123 11.05 -8.05 8.95
N VAL A 124 9.84 -7.78 8.43
CA VAL A 124 9.55 -7.93 6.99
C VAL A 124 10.38 -6.94 6.17
N LYS A 125 10.38 -5.67 6.53
CA LYS A 125 11.19 -4.63 5.87
C LYS A 125 12.67 -5.02 5.79
N ARG A 126 13.25 -5.56 6.86
CA ARG A 126 14.65 -6.00 6.91
C ARG A 126 14.94 -7.26 6.08
N SER A 127 13.92 -8.01 5.74
CA SER A 127 14.07 -9.25 4.94
C SER A 127 14.11 -8.96 3.44
N MET A 128 13.77 -7.76 3.00
CA MET A 128 13.91 -7.34 1.61
C MET A 128 15.36 -7.01 1.29
N ARG A 129 15.90 -7.68 0.29
CA ARG A 129 17.33 -7.56 -0.10
C ARG A 129 17.51 -7.53 -1.61
N ALA A 130 16.54 -7.01 -2.35
CA ALA A 130 16.66 -6.89 -3.80
C ALA A 130 17.93 -6.12 -4.15
N LYS A 131 18.72 -6.68 -5.10
CA LYS A 131 19.91 -6.03 -5.62
C LYS A 131 19.55 -5.12 -6.79
N ASP A 132 20.34 -4.08 -6.97
CA ASP A 132 20.30 -3.15 -8.13
C ASP A 132 19.02 -2.31 -8.27
N VAL A 133 18.13 -2.36 -7.29
CA VAL A 133 16.92 -1.52 -7.19
C VAL A 133 16.77 -0.93 -5.79
N GLN A 134 16.10 0.20 -5.69
CA GLN A 134 15.76 0.79 -4.39
C GLN A 134 14.76 -0.10 -3.67
N THR A 135 15.00 -0.36 -2.38
CA THR A 135 14.01 -1.00 -1.52
C THR A 135 13.14 0.05 -0.85
N LEU A 136 11.81 -0.17 -0.86
CA LEU A 136 10.82 0.68 -0.24
C LEU A 136 9.86 -0.15 0.62
N SER A 137 9.44 0.41 1.74
CA SER A 137 8.31 -0.08 2.50
C SER A 137 7.19 0.95 2.44
N ILE A 138 6.02 0.58 1.97
CA ILE A 138 4.85 1.45 1.83
C ILE A 138 3.77 0.96 2.78
N ILE A 139 3.25 1.85 3.62
CA ILE A 139 2.12 1.58 4.50
C ILE A 139 0.98 2.52 4.11
N VAL A 140 -0.16 1.95 3.75
CA VAL A 140 -1.39 2.67 3.46
C VAL A 140 -2.37 2.42 4.59
N PHE A 141 -2.92 3.47 5.18
CA PHE A 141 -3.75 3.35 6.36
C PHE A 141 -4.74 4.52 6.52
N ASN A 142 -5.84 4.24 7.24
CA ASN A 142 -6.66 5.29 7.80
C ASN A 142 -6.01 5.80 9.09
N PRO A 143 -6.07 7.11 9.41
CA PRO A 143 -5.41 7.65 10.58
C PRO A 143 -5.77 6.84 11.84
N PRO A 144 -4.79 6.19 12.49
CA PRO A 144 -5.03 5.39 13.68
C PRO A 144 -5.17 6.29 14.90
N THR A 145 -5.62 5.70 16.01
CA THR A 145 -5.60 6.37 17.30
C THR A 145 -4.17 6.64 17.77
N VAL A 146 -4.01 7.58 18.69
CA VAL A 146 -2.70 7.97 19.27
C VAL A 146 -2.00 6.80 19.99
N ASP A 147 -2.75 5.80 20.44
CA ASP A 147 -2.20 4.61 21.08
C ASP A 147 -1.59 3.59 20.11
N HIS A 148 -1.83 3.76 18.82
CA HIS A 148 -1.30 2.84 17.81
C HIS A 148 0.19 3.10 17.56
N TRP A 149 0.96 2.03 17.35
CA TRP A 149 2.41 2.14 17.13
C TRP A 149 2.80 3.00 15.92
N LEU A 150 1.96 3.09 14.88
CA LEU A 150 2.19 4.00 13.74
C LEU A 150 2.32 5.45 14.21
N TYR A 151 1.47 5.87 15.16
CA TYR A 151 1.54 7.21 15.69
C TYR A 151 2.85 7.44 16.45
N SER A 152 3.16 6.62 17.45
CA SER A 152 4.38 6.79 18.27
C SER A 152 5.68 6.65 17.49
N GLN A 153 5.70 5.88 16.41
CA GLN A 153 6.91 5.69 15.61
C GLN A 153 7.12 6.74 14.51
N PHE A 154 6.04 7.35 14.01
CA PHE A 154 6.13 8.18 12.81
C PHE A 154 5.44 9.54 12.91
N TYR A 155 4.46 9.72 13.80
CA TYR A 155 3.62 10.93 13.81
C TYR A 155 3.72 11.76 15.09
N GLU A 156 4.45 11.35 16.12
CA GLU A 156 4.54 12.08 17.38
C GLU A 156 5.05 13.53 17.16
N ASP A 157 6.03 13.71 16.28
CA ASP A 157 6.62 15.00 15.94
C ASP A 157 6.28 15.47 14.51
N VAL A 158 5.19 14.99 13.93
CA VAL A 158 4.75 15.35 12.57
C VAL A 158 3.39 16.01 12.63
N PRO A 159 3.23 17.21 12.05
CA PRO A 159 1.93 17.89 12.02
C PRO A 159 0.84 17.06 11.34
N SER A 160 -0.40 17.20 11.79
CA SER A 160 -1.55 16.59 11.12
C SER A 160 -1.63 17.05 9.65
N GLY A 161 -1.92 16.13 8.73
CA GLY A 161 -2.02 16.44 7.32
C GLY A 161 -0.68 16.74 6.62
N TYR A 162 0.44 16.41 7.25
CA TYR A 162 1.75 16.67 6.67
C TYR A 162 1.98 15.91 5.36
N ASN A 163 2.45 16.64 4.35
CA ASN A 163 2.93 16.12 3.09
C ASN A 163 4.39 16.55 2.88
N GLY A 164 5.30 15.59 2.76
CA GLY A 164 6.72 15.89 2.60
C GLY A 164 7.64 14.78 3.06
N ILE A 165 8.93 15.07 3.07
CA ILE A 165 9.96 14.13 3.52
C ILE A 165 10.54 14.63 4.85
N LYS A 166 10.54 13.73 5.85
CA LYS A 166 11.26 13.92 7.11
C LYS A 166 12.18 12.70 7.30
N ASP A 167 13.46 12.93 7.46
CA ASP A 167 14.50 11.89 7.53
C ASP A 167 14.52 10.99 6.29
N ASN A 168 14.15 9.71 6.43
CA ASN A 168 14.05 8.74 5.36
C ASN A 168 12.60 8.32 5.07
N VAL A 169 11.64 9.06 5.59
CA VAL A 169 10.20 8.78 5.44
C VAL A 169 9.54 9.83 4.55
N LEU A 170 8.84 9.39 3.54
CA LEU A 170 7.93 10.21 2.73
C LEU A 170 6.52 10.07 3.30
N TYR A 171 5.95 11.18 3.70
CA TYR A 171 4.57 11.31 4.19
C TYR A 171 3.68 11.82 3.07
N ILE A 172 2.61 11.12 2.82
CA ILE A 172 1.54 11.51 1.89
C ILE A 172 0.22 11.44 2.66
N HIS A 173 -0.45 12.57 2.75
CA HIS A 173 -1.77 12.65 3.33
C HIS A 173 -2.77 13.10 2.27
N SER A 174 -3.87 12.38 2.15
CA SER A 174 -4.95 12.71 1.25
C SER A 174 -6.32 12.66 1.93
N THR A 175 -7.22 13.46 1.43
CA THR A 175 -8.61 13.58 1.90
C THR A 175 -9.57 13.26 0.75
N TYR A 176 -10.86 13.17 1.05
CA TYR A 176 -11.88 13.02 0.01
C TYR A 176 -11.90 14.22 -0.98
N LEU A 177 -11.43 15.40 -0.54
CA LEU A 177 -11.31 16.58 -1.41
C LEU A 177 -10.26 16.39 -2.51
N ASP A 178 -9.19 15.66 -2.22
CA ASP A 178 -8.13 15.36 -3.19
C ASP A 178 -8.60 14.34 -4.24
N ASN A 179 -9.55 13.47 -3.88
CA ASN A 179 -10.14 12.52 -4.82
C ASN A 179 -11.15 13.19 -5.78
N GLY A 180 -11.80 14.26 -5.33
CA GLY A 180 -12.78 15.01 -6.10
C GLY A 180 -14.19 14.39 -6.08
N LYS A 181 -15.19 15.27 -6.21
CA LYS A 181 -16.62 14.90 -6.16
C LYS A 181 -16.98 13.91 -7.28
N GLU A 182 -16.38 14.05 -8.43
CA GLU A 182 -16.62 13.24 -9.63
C GLU A 182 -16.25 11.76 -9.46
N ASN A 183 -15.41 11.44 -8.49
CA ASN A 183 -14.96 10.07 -8.19
C ASN A 183 -15.68 9.44 -7.00
N MET A 184 -16.77 10.07 -6.53
CA MET A 184 -17.56 9.59 -5.40
C MET A 184 -19.04 9.52 -5.72
N THR A 185 -19.78 8.77 -4.91
CA THR A 185 -21.24 8.84 -4.95
C THR A 185 -21.70 10.17 -4.34
N GLU A 186 -22.83 10.69 -4.83
CA GLU A 186 -23.41 11.93 -4.29
C GLU A 186 -23.74 11.78 -2.79
N SER A 187 -24.15 10.60 -2.36
CA SER A 187 -24.43 10.31 -0.95
C SER A 187 -23.19 10.47 -0.07
N ASN A 188 -22.07 9.85 -0.48
CA ASN A 188 -20.82 9.93 0.29
C ASN A 188 -20.28 11.37 0.33
N TRP A 189 -20.36 12.08 -0.79
CA TRP A 189 -19.94 13.48 -0.84
C TRP A 189 -20.74 14.35 0.14
N ASN A 190 -22.07 14.23 0.12
CA ASN A 190 -22.94 15.02 0.99
C ASN A 190 -22.73 14.66 2.48
N GLU A 191 -22.47 13.39 2.79
CA GLU A 191 -22.13 12.98 4.16
C GLU A 191 -20.84 13.65 4.64
N TYR A 192 -19.77 13.63 3.83
CA TYR A 192 -18.50 14.25 4.21
C TYR A 192 -18.58 15.78 4.32
N GLU A 193 -19.32 16.43 3.42
CA GLU A 193 -19.55 17.88 3.51
C GLU A 193 -20.36 18.26 4.75
N SER A 194 -21.34 17.45 5.15
CA SER A 194 -22.07 17.64 6.40
C SER A 194 -21.15 17.55 7.62
N LEU A 195 -20.35 16.48 7.70
CA LEU A 195 -19.39 16.30 8.81
C LEU A 195 -18.37 17.45 8.90
N ARG A 196 -17.97 18.00 7.75
CA ARG A 196 -17.03 19.14 7.71
C ARG A 196 -17.60 20.43 8.28
N GLN A 197 -18.91 20.62 8.20
CA GLN A 197 -19.57 21.83 8.74
C GLN A 197 -19.72 21.79 10.27
N ASP A 198 -19.60 20.61 10.87
CA ASP A 198 -19.74 20.41 12.33
C ASP A 198 -18.41 20.62 13.09
N TYR A 199 -17.31 20.95 12.38
CA TYR A 199 -15.96 21.25 12.92
C TYR A 199 -15.45 22.62 12.43
#